data_156ba25e8b07d2aab4e3b014f921b006
#
_entry.id   156ba25e8b07d2aab4e3b014f921b006
#
_cell.length_a   1.000
_cell.length_b   1.000
_cell.length_c   1.000
_cell.angle_alpha   90.00
_cell.angle_beta   90.00
_cell.angle_gamma   90.00
#
_symmetry.space_group_name_H-M   'P 1'
#
loop_
_entity.id
_entity.type
_entity.pdbx_description
1 polymer ?
#
loop_
_entity_poly.entity_id
_entity_poly.type
_entity_poly.pdbx_seq_one_letter_code
_entity_poly.pdbx_strand_id
1 'polypeptide(L)'
;MARLIKVSGRGDGTTWKSALKDLQPDDVLLLAPGFYELDRGLEVNNITIKGTGNTPDETVISGFFVLENNCNFFTLENIALQTKSGHNTIYVEDDADTYLTLRNTTLYGDEDGMAAIAVNGKCTLELFSSKILNSSVSLFAQADFRLTMTDSLIDYDSENYAALGIQGKGTAIISNSMIHGNLSTYPNSNAEVDLNNTSISYGLIHGQTWVNMLNSTVEKNDDSSFYISDDSWVNILQSEFKGGIFLDKNTRTLIQNSKIDRLIACDNAKVTINNSTIISHADFQDKATADATRVAFSGRDDFEYFLALNGQATLGGRDLIINPNGSRLAVQDDAKIKLNIVSSSAQDLEVECNSRPNINILGMRWEAKKNND
;
A
#
# COMPACT_ATOMS: atom_id res chain seq x y z
N MET A 1 22.98 26.86 21.48
CA MET A 1 22.06 27.81 20.79
C MET A 1 22.18 27.52 19.32
N ALA A 2 21.09 27.18 18.65
CA ALA A 2 21.06 26.88 17.22
C ALA A 2 21.68 28.05 16.43
N ARG A 3 22.60 27.73 15.54
CA ARG A 3 23.21 28.72 14.63
C ARG A 3 22.50 28.65 13.28
N LEU A 4 22.29 29.80 12.68
CA LEU A 4 21.81 29.92 11.31
C LEU A 4 23.00 30.18 10.37
N ILE A 5 23.36 29.21 9.57
CA ILE A 5 24.51 29.28 8.66
C ILE A 5 23.97 29.43 7.24
N LYS A 6 24.26 30.59 6.63
CA LYS A 6 23.93 30.84 5.24
C LYS A 6 25.06 30.35 4.34
N VAL A 7 24.73 29.46 3.43
CA VAL A 7 25.67 28.86 2.48
C VAL A 7 25.34 29.39 1.08
N SER A 8 26.30 30.02 0.42
CA SER A 8 26.13 30.49 -0.94
C SER A 8 27.34 30.11 -1.80
N GLY A 9 27.08 29.85 -3.06
CA GLY A 9 28.12 29.58 -4.05
C GLY A 9 28.83 30.85 -4.60
N ARG A 10 28.43 32.06 -4.15
CA ARG A 10 28.83 33.33 -4.76
C ARG A 10 29.54 34.31 -3.82
N GLY A 11 30.28 33.84 -2.84
CA GLY A 11 31.24 34.67 -2.08
C GLY A 11 30.69 35.60 -1.00
N ASP A 12 29.38 35.67 -0.80
CA ASP A 12 28.70 36.49 0.22
C ASP A 12 28.16 35.66 1.40
N GLY A 13 28.67 34.45 1.56
CA GLY A 13 28.32 33.52 2.65
C GLY A 13 29.40 32.47 2.89
N THR A 14 29.13 31.58 3.85
CA THR A 14 30.01 30.44 4.12
C THR A 14 29.98 29.46 2.93
N THR A 15 31.13 28.95 2.53
CA THR A 15 31.18 27.90 1.51
C THR A 15 30.62 26.59 2.06
N TRP A 16 30.08 25.72 1.19
CA TRP A 16 29.53 24.44 1.56
C TRP A 16 30.54 23.58 2.38
N LYS A 17 31.78 23.45 1.88
CA LYS A 17 32.83 22.67 2.55
C LYS A 17 33.20 23.26 3.94
N SER A 18 33.18 24.57 4.07
CA SER A 18 33.43 25.21 5.39
C SER A 18 32.26 25.00 6.34
N ALA A 19 31.04 25.12 5.86
CA ALA A 19 29.84 24.87 6.67
C ALA A 19 29.81 23.44 7.23
N LEU A 20 30.10 22.44 6.39
CA LEU A 20 30.15 21.04 6.83
C LEU A 20 31.25 20.78 7.86
N LYS A 21 32.43 21.41 7.70
CA LYS A 21 33.56 21.23 8.63
C LYS A 21 33.27 21.77 10.03
N ASP A 22 32.50 22.85 10.12
CA ASP A 22 32.21 23.57 11.36
C ASP A 22 30.82 23.24 11.91
N LEU A 23 30.13 22.24 11.33
CA LEU A 23 28.76 21.87 11.68
C LEU A 23 28.67 21.39 13.14
N GLN A 24 27.69 21.90 13.84
CA GLN A 24 27.39 21.54 15.23
C GLN A 24 25.95 21.05 15.36
N PRO A 25 25.63 20.26 16.37
CA PRO A 25 24.24 19.92 16.68
C PRO A 25 23.35 21.16 16.78
N ASP A 26 22.11 21.03 16.32
CA ASP A 26 21.06 22.05 16.25
C ASP A 26 21.31 23.17 15.23
N ASP A 27 22.34 23.07 14.39
CA ASP A 27 22.57 24.04 13.33
C ASP A 27 21.49 23.97 12.24
N VAL A 28 21.16 25.13 11.70
CA VAL A 28 20.29 25.29 10.54
C VAL A 28 21.11 25.84 9.36
N LEU A 29 21.26 25.01 8.33
CA LEU A 29 21.93 25.43 7.09
C LEU A 29 20.88 25.97 6.11
N LEU A 30 21.05 27.21 5.70
CA LEU A 30 20.27 27.81 4.60
C LEU A 30 21.10 27.79 3.33
N LEU A 31 20.70 26.96 2.38
CA LEU A 31 21.39 26.80 1.11
C LEU A 31 20.75 27.72 0.05
N ALA A 32 21.54 28.57 -0.57
CA ALA A 32 21.11 29.28 -1.77
C ALA A 32 20.86 28.31 -2.94
N PRO A 33 20.11 28.69 -3.96
CA PRO A 33 19.99 27.88 -5.17
C PRO A 33 21.37 27.50 -5.73
N GLY A 34 21.58 26.21 -6.01
CA GLY A 34 22.84 25.69 -6.49
C GLY A 34 23.00 24.20 -6.32
N PHE A 35 24.17 23.69 -6.70
CA PHE A 35 24.54 22.28 -6.57
C PHE A 35 25.62 22.12 -5.50
N TYR A 36 25.36 21.19 -4.56
CA TYR A 36 26.17 20.96 -3.38
C TYR A 36 26.59 19.49 -3.35
N GLU A 37 27.87 19.21 -3.41
CA GLU A 37 28.39 17.85 -3.42
C GLU A 37 28.94 17.44 -2.07
N LEU A 38 28.57 16.24 -1.62
CA LEU A 38 29.19 15.53 -0.50
C LEU A 38 30.28 14.61 -1.07
N ASP A 39 31.51 14.84 -0.67
CA ASP A 39 32.67 14.02 -1.11
C ASP A 39 32.53 12.57 -0.59
N ARG A 40 31.86 12.39 0.54
CA ARG A 40 31.53 11.12 1.20
C ARG A 40 30.19 11.22 1.88
N GLY A 41 29.65 10.11 2.42
CA GLY A 41 28.48 10.14 3.28
C GLY A 41 28.65 11.09 4.46
N LEU A 42 27.60 11.83 4.79
CA LEU A 42 27.58 12.73 5.93
C LEU A 42 26.87 12.05 7.10
N GLU A 43 27.60 11.77 8.16
CA GLU A 43 27.02 11.43 9.46
C GLU A 43 26.35 12.68 10.04
N VAL A 44 25.06 12.54 10.34
CA VAL A 44 24.24 13.69 10.72
C VAL A 44 23.94 13.66 12.22
N ASN A 45 24.01 14.82 12.85
CA ASN A 45 23.71 14.97 14.26
C ASN A 45 22.86 16.23 14.49
N ASN A 46 21.53 16.04 14.62
CA ASN A 46 20.56 17.07 14.99
C ASN A 46 20.64 18.35 14.14
N ILE A 47 20.50 18.24 12.82
CA ILE A 47 20.58 19.39 11.93
C ILE A 47 19.34 19.57 11.09
N THR A 48 19.14 20.81 10.64
CA THR A 48 18.15 21.16 9.60
C THR A 48 18.89 21.71 8.39
N ILE A 49 18.58 21.21 7.18
CA ILE A 49 19.07 21.78 5.93
C ILE A 49 17.88 22.26 5.12
N LYS A 50 17.94 23.53 4.70
CA LYS A 50 16.84 24.18 3.99
C LYS A 50 17.32 24.89 2.75
N GLY A 51 16.72 24.57 1.61
CA GLY A 51 16.89 25.32 0.37
C GLY A 51 16.11 26.63 0.40
N THR A 52 16.69 27.69 -0.12
CA THR A 52 16.06 29.01 -0.22
C THR A 52 15.53 29.32 -1.63
N GLY A 53 15.59 28.35 -2.55
CA GLY A 53 14.98 28.42 -3.87
C GLY A 53 13.45 28.40 -3.84
N ASN A 54 12.80 28.61 -4.98
CA ASN A 54 11.35 28.53 -5.10
C ASN A 54 10.85 27.08 -5.16
N THR A 55 11.69 26.19 -5.67
CA THR A 55 11.42 24.75 -5.79
C THR A 55 12.56 23.92 -5.22
N PRO A 56 12.33 22.67 -4.83
CA PRO A 56 13.39 21.77 -4.36
C PRO A 56 14.56 21.66 -5.35
N ASP A 57 14.27 21.56 -6.63
CA ASP A 57 15.24 21.33 -7.70
C ASP A 57 16.19 22.51 -7.96
N GLU A 58 15.90 23.68 -7.42
CA GLU A 58 16.84 24.80 -7.44
C GLU A 58 18.00 24.63 -6.45
N THR A 59 17.84 23.73 -5.43
CA THR A 59 18.85 23.49 -4.41
C THR A 59 19.11 21.98 -4.32
N VAL A 60 20.15 21.52 -4.99
CA VAL A 60 20.44 20.10 -5.15
C VAL A 60 21.65 19.69 -4.30
N ILE A 61 21.50 18.66 -3.48
CA ILE A 61 22.62 18.01 -2.78
C ILE A 61 22.86 16.65 -3.44
N SER A 62 24.10 16.40 -3.87
CA SER A 62 24.55 15.11 -4.39
C SER A 62 25.36 14.38 -3.32
N GLY A 63 24.88 13.19 -2.91
CA GLY A 63 25.51 12.36 -1.88
C GLY A 63 24.51 11.61 -1.03
N PHE A 64 24.91 11.21 0.16
CA PHE A 64 24.04 10.45 1.07
C PHE A 64 24.29 10.84 2.54
N PHE A 65 23.29 10.55 3.37
CA PHE A 65 23.29 10.86 4.80
C PHE A 65 23.14 9.57 5.62
N VAL A 66 23.86 9.53 6.75
CA VAL A 66 23.79 8.44 7.72
C VAL A 66 23.34 9.02 9.06
N LEU A 67 22.26 8.43 9.62
CA LEU A 67 21.71 8.79 10.91
C LEU A 67 22.05 7.69 11.92
N GLU A 68 22.93 8.02 12.85
CA GLU A 68 23.41 7.15 13.90
C GLU A 68 22.72 7.42 15.25
N ASN A 69 23.11 6.71 16.28
CA ASN A 69 22.55 6.76 17.63
C ASN A 69 22.55 8.15 18.31
N ASN A 70 23.38 9.06 17.83
CA ASN A 70 23.46 10.43 18.35
C ASN A 70 22.56 11.42 17.60
N CYS A 71 21.86 10.97 16.55
CA CYS A 71 20.98 11.78 15.73
C CYS A 71 19.54 11.70 16.27
N ASN A 72 19.11 12.66 17.08
CA ASN A 72 17.72 12.71 17.53
C ASN A 72 16.77 13.26 16.47
N PHE A 73 17.26 14.12 15.55
CA PHE A 73 16.47 14.58 14.44
C PHE A 73 17.32 14.98 13.23
N PHE A 74 16.74 14.80 12.04
CA PHE A 74 17.25 15.33 10.79
C PHE A 74 16.08 15.87 9.95
N THR A 75 16.18 17.13 9.55
CA THR A 75 15.14 17.77 8.74
C THR A 75 15.72 18.29 7.44
N LEU A 76 15.05 17.95 6.33
CA LEU A 76 15.29 18.50 5.01
C LEU A 76 14.06 19.27 4.55
N GLU A 77 14.25 20.49 4.09
CA GLU A 77 13.17 21.34 3.60
C GLU A 77 13.53 22.01 2.29
N ASN A 78 12.66 21.88 1.30
CA ASN A 78 12.77 22.52 -0.01
C ASN A 78 14.11 22.23 -0.72
N ILE A 79 14.48 20.95 -0.80
CA ILE A 79 15.76 20.47 -1.32
C ILE A 79 15.53 19.26 -2.22
N ALA A 80 16.33 19.14 -3.27
CA ALA A 80 16.47 17.89 -4.01
C ALA A 80 17.75 17.15 -3.56
N LEU A 81 17.64 15.84 -3.35
CA LEU A 81 18.77 14.96 -3.12
C LEU A 81 18.97 14.04 -4.32
N GLN A 82 20.20 13.89 -4.76
CA GLN A 82 20.62 12.92 -5.78
C GLN A 82 21.58 11.92 -5.15
N THR A 83 21.16 10.68 -5.13
CA THR A 83 21.99 9.59 -4.57
C THR A 83 23.23 9.36 -5.42
N LYS A 84 24.34 9.00 -4.78
CA LYS A 84 25.50 8.41 -5.46
C LYS A 84 25.26 6.90 -5.60
N SER A 85 25.62 6.35 -6.75
CA SER A 85 25.49 4.92 -7.05
C SER A 85 25.98 4.01 -5.93
N GLY A 86 25.18 2.96 -5.64
CA GLY A 86 25.48 1.96 -4.62
C GLY A 86 25.20 2.36 -3.17
N HIS A 87 24.52 3.48 -2.94
CA HIS A 87 24.18 3.95 -1.59
C HIS A 87 22.68 4.26 -1.43
N ASN A 88 22.16 4.09 -0.22
CA ASN A 88 20.88 4.71 0.17
C ASN A 88 21.06 6.23 0.26
N THR A 89 20.06 7.01 -0.15
CA THR A 89 20.15 8.47 -0.02
C THR A 89 20.14 8.90 1.44
N ILE A 90 19.29 8.27 2.26
CA ILE A 90 19.24 8.45 3.71
C ILE A 90 19.20 7.06 4.35
N TYR A 91 20.15 6.79 5.22
CA TYR A 91 20.26 5.54 5.95
C TYR A 91 20.14 5.79 7.45
N VAL A 92 19.18 5.12 8.10
CA VAL A 92 19.00 5.11 9.55
C VAL A 92 19.55 3.81 10.10
N GLU A 93 20.58 3.90 10.91
CA GLU A 93 21.29 2.74 11.47
C GLU A 93 20.49 2.01 12.55
N ASP A 94 20.91 0.78 12.88
CA ASP A 94 20.23 -0.15 13.79
C ASP A 94 20.05 0.41 15.21
N ASP A 95 20.99 1.19 15.68
CA ASP A 95 21.01 1.77 17.02
C ASP A 95 20.46 3.23 17.08
N ALA A 96 20.01 3.76 15.96
CA ALA A 96 19.40 5.08 15.89
C ALA A 96 18.01 5.11 16.53
N ASP A 97 17.69 6.24 17.19
CA ASP A 97 16.33 6.63 17.63
C ASP A 97 16.11 8.07 17.17
N THR A 98 15.53 8.27 16.00
CA THR A 98 15.57 9.54 15.30
C THR A 98 14.22 9.97 14.72
N TYR A 99 14.07 11.30 14.56
CA TYR A 99 13.01 11.92 13.78
C TYR A 99 13.57 12.39 12.44
N LEU A 100 13.14 11.76 11.33
CA LEU A 100 13.48 12.16 9.99
C LEU A 100 12.29 12.87 9.35
N THR A 101 12.46 14.15 9.03
CA THR A 101 11.40 14.96 8.42
C THR A 101 11.82 15.49 7.07
N LEU A 102 11.04 15.21 6.04
CA LEU A 102 11.18 15.73 4.68
C LEU A 102 9.98 16.60 4.36
N ARG A 103 10.22 17.89 4.06
CA ARG A 103 9.18 18.86 3.69
C ARG A 103 9.48 19.47 2.34
N ASN A 104 8.55 19.35 1.39
CA ASN A 104 8.75 19.83 0.02
C ASN A 104 10.13 19.42 -0.51
N THR A 105 10.45 18.13 -0.41
CA THR A 105 11.77 17.58 -0.73
C THR A 105 11.63 16.53 -1.82
N THR A 106 12.56 16.49 -2.77
CA THR A 106 12.60 15.47 -3.81
C THR A 106 13.84 14.58 -3.61
N LEU A 107 13.65 13.28 -3.44
CA LEU A 107 14.73 12.30 -3.45
C LEU A 107 14.76 11.60 -4.82
N TYR A 108 15.87 11.69 -5.51
CA TYR A 108 16.13 10.96 -6.75
C TYR A 108 16.99 9.73 -6.42
N GLY A 109 16.42 8.55 -6.63
CA GLY A 109 17.16 7.31 -6.53
C GLY A 109 18.09 7.08 -7.72
N ASP A 110 18.86 6.01 -7.66
CA ASP A 110 19.65 5.55 -8.78
C ASP A 110 19.14 4.17 -9.29
N GLU A 111 19.68 3.74 -10.43
CA GLU A 111 19.30 2.50 -11.11
C GLU A 111 19.78 1.24 -10.39
N ASP A 112 20.67 1.34 -9.38
CA ASP A 112 21.27 0.19 -8.69
C ASP A 112 20.32 -0.45 -7.65
N GLY A 113 19.08 0.05 -7.51
CA GLY A 113 18.03 -0.55 -6.68
C GLY A 113 18.19 -0.35 -5.17
N MET A 114 19.07 0.53 -4.73
CA MET A 114 19.16 0.91 -3.32
C MET A 114 18.00 1.82 -2.93
N ALA A 115 17.47 1.65 -1.71
CA ALA A 115 16.38 2.48 -1.23
C ALA A 115 16.80 3.94 -1.06
N ALA A 116 15.94 4.89 -1.45
CA ALA A 116 16.17 6.30 -1.14
C ALA A 116 16.18 6.53 0.38
N ILE A 117 15.24 5.89 1.09
CA ILE A 117 15.24 5.90 2.56
C ILE A 117 15.27 4.46 3.05
N ALA A 118 16.30 4.12 3.82
CA ALA A 118 16.45 2.81 4.45
C ALA A 118 16.50 2.97 5.97
N VAL A 119 15.60 2.28 6.67
CA VAL A 119 15.47 2.36 8.13
C VAL A 119 15.71 1.00 8.74
N ASN A 120 16.73 0.87 9.59
CA ASN A 120 16.99 -0.31 10.39
C ASN A 120 16.69 -0.09 11.88
N GLY A 121 16.90 1.09 12.39
CA GLY A 121 16.70 1.44 13.80
C GLY A 121 15.28 1.95 14.11
N LYS A 122 15.17 2.65 15.22
CA LYS A 122 13.91 3.30 15.58
C LYS A 122 13.81 4.66 14.89
N CYS A 123 12.73 4.88 14.15
CA CYS A 123 12.56 6.09 13.35
C CYS A 123 11.12 6.57 13.31
N THR A 124 10.92 7.86 13.58
CA THR A 124 9.72 8.57 13.16
C THR A 124 10.03 9.28 11.84
N LEU A 125 9.45 8.77 10.75
CA LEU A 125 9.63 9.30 9.40
C LEU A 125 8.41 10.11 8.98
N GLU A 126 8.62 11.36 8.62
CA GLU A 126 7.59 12.28 8.14
C GLU A 126 7.90 12.77 6.73
N LEU A 127 6.99 12.53 5.80
CA LEU A 127 7.04 12.99 4.41
C LEU A 127 5.86 13.94 4.19
N PHE A 128 6.13 15.24 3.98
CA PHE A 128 5.13 16.25 3.69
C PHE A 128 5.40 16.90 2.34
N SER A 129 4.44 16.83 1.42
CA SER A 129 4.53 17.40 0.07
C SER A 129 5.84 17.01 -0.63
N SER A 130 6.31 15.79 -0.38
CA SER A 130 7.63 15.32 -0.80
C SER A 130 7.52 14.22 -1.84
N LYS A 131 8.59 14.03 -2.62
CA LYS A 131 8.63 13.04 -3.71
C LYS A 131 9.85 12.15 -3.56
N ILE A 132 9.64 10.87 -3.76
CA ILE A 132 10.70 9.87 -3.90
C ILE A 132 10.54 9.29 -5.30
N LEU A 133 11.52 9.50 -6.16
CA LEU A 133 11.47 9.20 -7.58
C LEU A 133 12.57 8.18 -7.94
N ASN A 134 12.19 7.17 -8.71
CA ASN A 134 13.05 6.08 -9.17
C ASN A 134 13.72 5.31 -8.03
N SER A 135 13.12 5.27 -6.86
CA SER A 135 13.62 4.51 -5.72
C SER A 135 12.54 4.31 -4.65
N SER A 136 12.86 3.59 -3.60
CA SER A 136 11.94 3.08 -2.59
C SER A 136 12.15 3.67 -1.20
N VAL A 137 11.18 3.41 -0.32
CA VAL A 137 11.32 3.47 1.14
C VAL A 137 11.33 2.05 1.68
N SER A 138 12.36 1.67 2.41
CA SER A 138 12.52 0.34 3.02
C SER A 138 12.63 0.44 4.54
N LEU A 139 11.64 -0.14 5.23
CA LEU A 139 11.59 -0.26 6.69
C LEU A 139 11.96 -1.70 7.03
N PHE A 140 13.25 -1.94 7.34
CA PHE A 140 13.82 -3.28 7.48
C PHE A 140 13.34 -4.02 8.73
N ALA A 141 13.74 -5.27 8.88
CA ALA A 141 13.22 -6.17 9.92
C ALA A 141 13.47 -5.70 11.36
N GLN A 142 14.56 -4.97 11.62
CA GLN A 142 14.85 -4.39 12.92
C GLN A 142 14.14 -3.06 13.17
N ALA A 143 13.58 -2.44 12.14
CA ALA A 143 12.93 -1.13 12.27
C ALA A 143 11.75 -1.16 13.26
N ASP A 144 11.78 -0.22 14.21
CA ASP A 144 10.63 0.19 15.03
C ASP A 144 10.21 1.57 14.54
N PHE A 145 9.18 1.63 13.71
CA PHE A 145 8.92 2.83 12.92
C PHE A 145 7.56 3.46 13.18
N ARG A 146 7.51 4.76 12.96
CA ARG A 146 6.28 5.50 12.70
C ARG A 146 6.46 6.29 11.40
N LEU A 147 5.75 5.91 10.35
CA LEU A 147 5.72 6.64 9.08
C LEU A 147 4.46 7.50 9.00
N THR A 148 4.64 8.77 8.69
CA THR A 148 3.54 9.67 8.28
C THR A 148 3.87 10.22 6.89
N MET A 149 3.00 9.97 5.92
CA MET A 149 3.13 10.46 4.56
C MET A 149 1.88 11.24 4.17
N THR A 150 2.05 12.51 3.82
CA THR A 150 0.93 13.39 3.49
C THR A 150 1.25 14.20 2.22
N ASP A 151 0.30 14.29 1.29
CA ASP A 151 0.42 15.02 0.03
C ASP A 151 1.71 14.68 -0.75
N SER A 152 2.13 13.41 -0.69
CA SER A 152 3.46 12.98 -1.11
C SER A 152 3.37 11.84 -2.15
N LEU A 153 4.48 11.59 -2.83
CA LEU A 153 4.60 10.60 -3.89
C LEU A 153 5.81 9.70 -3.66
N ILE A 154 5.60 8.40 -3.77
CA ILE A 154 6.68 7.44 -4.05
C ILE A 154 6.43 6.89 -5.45
N ASP A 155 7.36 7.11 -6.36
CA ASP A 155 7.28 6.69 -7.76
C ASP A 155 8.41 5.71 -8.06
N TYR A 156 8.12 4.42 -7.94
CA TYR A 156 9.05 3.34 -8.16
C TYR A 156 8.33 2.06 -8.56
N ASP A 157 8.04 1.91 -9.84
CA ASP A 157 7.43 0.70 -10.40
C ASP A 157 8.52 -0.30 -10.82
N SER A 158 8.88 -1.18 -9.88
CA SER A 158 9.90 -2.21 -10.07
C SER A 158 9.28 -3.60 -9.89
N GLU A 159 9.67 -4.54 -10.75
CA GLU A 159 9.25 -5.94 -10.62
C GLU A 159 9.91 -6.65 -9.42
N ASN A 160 11.07 -6.18 -8.97
CA ASN A 160 11.88 -6.87 -7.96
C ASN A 160 11.79 -6.25 -6.56
N TYR A 161 11.40 -4.99 -6.45
CA TYR A 161 11.47 -4.25 -5.19
C TYR A 161 10.16 -3.49 -4.93
N ALA A 162 9.79 -3.40 -3.67
CA ALA A 162 8.65 -2.60 -3.25
C ALA A 162 8.97 -1.10 -3.31
N ALA A 163 8.02 -0.29 -3.75
CA ALA A 163 8.10 1.17 -3.62
C ALA A 163 8.05 1.59 -2.14
N LEU A 164 7.19 0.94 -1.35
CA LEU A 164 7.19 1.01 0.11
C LEU A 164 7.25 -0.41 0.67
N GLY A 165 8.40 -0.80 1.20
CA GLY A 165 8.65 -2.10 1.81
C GLY A 165 8.66 -2.02 3.33
N ILE A 166 7.81 -2.83 4.00
CA ILE A 166 7.67 -2.87 5.46
C ILE A 166 7.99 -4.28 5.96
N GLN A 167 9.13 -4.45 6.61
CA GLN A 167 9.56 -5.71 7.24
C GLN A 167 9.50 -5.63 8.77
N GLY A 168 9.65 -4.44 9.33
CA GLY A 168 9.71 -4.18 10.76
C GLY A 168 8.35 -4.13 11.44
N LYS A 169 8.34 -3.54 12.64
CA LYS A 169 7.11 -3.28 13.39
C LYS A 169 6.84 -1.78 13.48
N GLY A 170 5.56 -1.39 13.46
CA GLY A 170 5.20 0.02 13.61
C GLY A 170 3.93 0.41 12.91
N THR A 171 3.77 1.70 12.70
CA THR A 171 2.56 2.27 12.08
C THR A 171 2.94 3.13 10.89
N ALA A 172 2.24 2.96 9.76
CA ALA A 172 2.31 3.82 8.59
C ALA A 172 0.96 4.50 8.37
N ILE A 173 0.92 5.82 8.39
CA ILE A 173 -0.27 6.63 8.10
C ILE A 173 0.00 7.40 6.81
N ILE A 174 -0.73 7.07 5.75
CA ILE A 174 -0.53 7.60 4.42
C ILE A 174 -1.82 8.29 3.97
N SER A 175 -1.76 9.59 3.74
CA SER A 175 -2.93 10.39 3.43
C SER A 175 -2.71 11.28 2.21
N ASN A 176 -3.74 11.42 1.35
CA ASN A 176 -3.72 12.25 0.14
C ASN A 176 -2.48 12.00 -0.73
N SER A 177 -2.01 10.78 -0.79
CA SER A 177 -0.70 10.45 -1.35
C SER A 177 -0.81 9.40 -2.45
N MET A 178 0.29 9.19 -3.15
CA MET A 178 0.37 8.15 -4.20
C MET A 178 1.61 7.29 -3.98
N ILE A 179 1.44 5.98 -4.12
CA ILE A 179 2.51 5.01 -4.24
C ILE A 179 2.39 4.35 -5.62
N HIS A 180 3.11 4.89 -6.57
CA HIS A 180 3.23 4.30 -7.90
C HIS A 180 4.25 3.17 -7.83
N GLY A 181 3.76 1.95 -7.70
CA GLY A 181 4.52 0.74 -7.43
C GLY A 181 3.90 -0.09 -6.32
N ASN A 182 4.69 -0.97 -5.75
CA ASN A 182 4.23 -1.96 -4.78
C ASN A 182 4.32 -1.47 -3.34
N LEU A 183 3.20 -1.52 -2.61
CA LEU A 183 3.18 -1.50 -1.15
C LEU A 183 3.31 -2.94 -0.65
N SER A 184 4.43 -3.30 -0.04
CA SER A 184 4.65 -4.66 0.47
C SER A 184 4.86 -4.66 1.98
N THR A 185 4.18 -5.57 2.65
CA THR A 185 4.60 -6.06 3.96
C THR A 185 5.13 -7.49 3.82
N TYR A 186 5.92 -7.96 4.75
CA TYR A 186 6.63 -9.23 4.65
C TYR A 186 6.19 -10.20 5.76
N PRO A 187 6.44 -11.51 5.66
CA PRO A 187 5.94 -12.52 6.60
C PRO A 187 6.26 -12.26 8.08
N ASN A 188 7.35 -11.55 8.36
CA ASN A 188 7.75 -11.19 9.73
C ASN A 188 7.27 -9.80 10.18
N SER A 189 6.57 -9.06 9.33
CA SER A 189 6.07 -7.74 9.70
C SER A 189 4.99 -7.82 10.77
N ASN A 190 5.00 -6.82 11.64
CA ASN A 190 3.94 -6.55 12.61
C ASN A 190 3.61 -5.06 12.51
N ALA A 191 2.79 -4.71 11.54
CA ALA A 191 2.57 -3.33 11.18
C ALA A 191 1.08 -2.98 11.10
N GLU A 192 0.76 -1.73 11.38
CA GLU A 192 -0.52 -1.11 11.06
C GLU A 192 -0.32 -0.10 9.91
N VAL A 193 -1.11 -0.23 8.85
CA VAL A 193 -1.02 0.62 7.66
C VAL A 193 -2.37 1.25 7.39
N ASP A 194 -2.45 2.55 7.55
CA ASP A 194 -3.64 3.35 7.27
C ASP A 194 -3.47 4.10 5.94
N LEU A 195 -4.29 3.76 4.95
CA LEU A 195 -4.36 4.43 3.66
C LEU A 195 -5.63 5.27 3.60
N ASN A 196 -5.51 6.57 3.55
CA ASN A 196 -6.64 7.49 3.52
C ASN A 196 -6.57 8.41 2.30
N ASN A 197 -7.54 8.32 1.40
CA ASN A 197 -7.54 9.08 0.15
C ASN A 197 -6.21 8.88 -0.62
N THR A 198 -5.76 7.64 -0.72
CA THR A 198 -4.46 7.28 -1.25
C THR A 198 -4.62 6.36 -2.45
N SER A 199 -3.79 6.56 -3.47
CA SER A 199 -3.70 5.67 -4.62
C SER A 199 -2.43 4.83 -4.53
N ILE A 200 -2.56 3.51 -4.74
CA ILE A 200 -1.43 2.59 -4.87
C ILE A 200 -1.56 1.78 -6.16
N SER A 201 -0.45 1.41 -6.78
CA SER A 201 -0.53 0.57 -7.97
C SER A 201 -0.96 -0.85 -7.61
N TYR A 202 -0.32 -1.48 -6.66
CA TYR A 202 -0.67 -2.82 -6.16
C TYR A 202 -0.14 -3.03 -4.74
N GLY A 203 -0.58 -4.12 -4.09
CA GLY A 203 -0.19 -4.42 -2.72
C GLY A 203 0.06 -5.90 -2.46
N LEU A 204 1.08 -6.18 -1.66
CA LEU A 204 1.40 -7.51 -1.15
C LEU A 204 1.43 -7.45 0.38
N ILE A 205 0.40 -7.96 1.03
CA ILE A 205 0.22 -7.86 2.47
C ILE A 205 0.44 -9.23 3.12
N HIS A 206 1.47 -9.32 3.93
CA HIS A 206 1.88 -10.52 4.65
C HIS A 206 2.07 -10.25 6.14
N GLY A 207 2.30 -11.30 6.90
CA GLY A 207 2.64 -11.25 8.32
C GLY A 207 1.44 -11.00 9.23
N GLN A 208 1.68 -10.35 10.36
CA GLN A 208 0.64 -9.90 11.28
C GLN A 208 0.33 -8.43 11.02
N THR A 209 -0.19 -8.14 9.83
CA THR A 209 -0.38 -6.77 9.36
C THR A 209 -1.86 -6.39 9.38
N TRP A 210 -2.13 -5.18 9.87
CA TRP A 210 -3.45 -4.56 9.82
C TRP A 210 -3.43 -3.46 8.78
N VAL A 211 -4.30 -3.55 7.77
CA VAL A 211 -4.42 -2.51 6.74
C VAL A 211 -5.82 -1.93 6.79
N ASN A 212 -5.91 -0.62 6.93
CA ASN A 212 -7.15 0.12 6.81
C ASN A 212 -7.10 0.99 5.55
N MET A 213 -7.97 0.72 4.60
CA MET A 213 -8.11 1.51 3.39
C MET A 213 -9.42 2.29 3.45
N LEU A 214 -9.33 3.60 3.46
CA LEU A 214 -10.48 4.48 3.42
C LEU A 214 -10.39 5.40 2.20
N ASN A 215 -11.44 5.41 1.37
CA ASN A 215 -11.53 6.29 0.20
C ASN A 215 -10.29 6.22 -0.71
N SER A 216 -9.76 5.01 -0.88
CA SER A 216 -8.48 4.77 -1.55
C SER A 216 -8.67 3.89 -2.79
N THR A 217 -7.67 3.89 -3.68
CA THR A 217 -7.74 3.17 -4.95
C THR A 217 -6.53 2.26 -5.14
N VAL A 218 -6.79 1.04 -5.65
CA VAL A 218 -5.76 0.16 -6.21
C VAL A 218 -5.88 0.21 -7.73
N GLU A 219 -4.83 0.73 -8.39
CA GLU A 219 -4.90 1.16 -9.79
C GLU A 219 -4.65 0.03 -10.80
N LYS A 220 -3.82 -0.94 -10.47
CA LYS A 220 -3.42 -1.98 -11.41
C LYS A 220 -4.59 -2.94 -11.68
N ASN A 221 -4.85 -3.20 -12.96
CA ASN A 221 -5.93 -4.08 -13.40
C ASN A 221 -5.37 -5.44 -13.81
N ASP A 222 -4.94 -6.23 -12.84
CA ASP A 222 -4.58 -7.64 -13.01
C ASP A 222 -5.30 -8.54 -12.00
N ASP A 223 -5.15 -9.86 -12.14
CA ASP A 223 -5.92 -10.85 -11.39
C ASP A 223 -5.69 -10.79 -9.88
N SER A 224 -4.51 -10.35 -9.46
CA SER A 224 -4.11 -10.26 -8.05
C SER A 224 -3.39 -8.94 -7.76
N SER A 225 -4.04 -7.82 -8.09
CA SER A 225 -3.47 -6.50 -7.84
C SER A 225 -3.32 -6.19 -6.34
N PHE A 226 -4.05 -6.93 -5.49
CA PHE A 226 -3.93 -6.81 -4.04
C PHE A 226 -3.96 -8.21 -3.40
N TYR A 227 -2.79 -8.71 -3.04
CA TYR A 227 -2.61 -10.01 -2.42
C TYR A 227 -2.49 -9.88 -0.90
N ILE A 228 -3.28 -10.65 -0.16
CA ILE A 228 -3.31 -10.64 1.31
C ILE A 228 -3.14 -12.07 1.81
N SER A 229 -2.18 -12.29 2.69
CA SER A 229 -1.85 -13.62 3.21
C SER A 229 -1.50 -13.60 4.69
N ASP A 230 -1.19 -14.77 5.21
CA ASP A 230 -0.81 -15.06 6.60
C ASP A 230 -1.95 -14.77 7.59
N ASP A 231 -1.68 -14.08 8.70
CA ASP A 231 -2.66 -13.71 9.72
C ASP A 231 -3.09 -12.25 9.60
N SER A 232 -3.09 -11.71 8.37
CA SER A 232 -3.36 -10.30 8.11
C SER A 232 -4.85 -9.95 8.23
N TRP A 233 -5.13 -8.70 8.63
CA TRP A 233 -6.47 -8.12 8.70
C TRP A 233 -6.55 -6.91 7.78
N VAL A 234 -7.57 -6.87 6.92
CA VAL A 234 -7.75 -5.76 5.99
C VAL A 234 -9.18 -5.23 6.03
N ASN A 235 -9.31 -3.93 6.27
CA ASN A 235 -10.56 -3.20 6.16
C ASN A 235 -10.53 -2.33 4.91
N ILE A 236 -11.50 -2.53 4.02
CA ILE A 236 -11.64 -1.81 2.76
C ILE A 236 -12.94 -1.04 2.82
N LEU A 237 -12.86 0.27 2.99
CA LEU A 237 -14.00 1.16 3.18
C LEU A 237 -14.04 2.22 2.08
N GLN A 238 -15.17 2.35 1.37
CA GLN A 238 -15.37 3.39 0.34
C GLN A 238 -14.26 3.45 -0.72
N SER A 239 -13.70 2.29 -1.07
CA SER A 239 -12.51 2.18 -1.89
C SER A 239 -12.78 1.45 -3.21
N GLU A 240 -11.91 1.64 -4.20
CA GLU A 240 -12.03 1.02 -5.52
C GLU A 240 -10.79 0.20 -5.87
N PHE A 241 -11.02 -1.02 -6.35
CA PHE A 241 -9.99 -1.91 -6.86
C PHE A 241 -10.26 -2.16 -8.34
N LYS A 242 -9.38 -1.71 -9.21
CA LYS A 242 -9.48 -1.90 -10.66
C LYS A 242 -9.10 -3.32 -11.10
N GLY A 243 -8.44 -4.06 -10.22
CA GLY A 243 -8.07 -5.46 -10.42
C GLY A 243 -8.58 -6.38 -9.31
N GLY A 244 -7.95 -7.54 -9.16
CA GLY A 244 -8.35 -8.57 -8.22
C GLY A 244 -7.80 -8.40 -6.81
N ILE A 245 -8.60 -8.79 -5.83
CA ILE A 245 -8.16 -9.06 -4.46
C ILE A 245 -8.01 -10.57 -4.32
N PHE A 246 -6.84 -11.01 -3.88
CA PHE A 246 -6.57 -12.41 -3.58
C PHE A 246 -6.27 -12.56 -2.08
N LEU A 247 -7.04 -13.42 -1.41
CA LEU A 247 -6.98 -13.68 0.02
C LEU A 247 -6.62 -15.14 0.27
N ASP A 248 -5.59 -15.39 1.04
CA ASP A 248 -5.23 -16.76 1.38
C ASP A 248 -4.94 -16.94 2.87
N LYS A 249 -4.68 -18.17 3.29
CA LYS A 249 -4.39 -18.59 4.67
C LYS A 249 -5.47 -18.16 5.68
N ASN A 250 -5.10 -17.48 6.76
CA ASN A 250 -6.01 -17.12 7.85
C ASN A 250 -6.47 -15.66 7.79
N THR A 251 -6.42 -15.06 6.61
CA THR A 251 -6.75 -13.63 6.44
C THR A 251 -8.18 -13.31 6.85
N ARG A 252 -8.39 -12.09 7.32
CA ARG A 252 -9.71 -11.54 7.63
C ARG A 252 -9.91 -10.22 6.91
N THR A 253 -10.96 -10.14 6.11
CA THR A 253 -11.20 -8.97 5.29
C THR A 253 -12.63 -8.47 5.47
N LEU A 254 -12.77 -7.17 5.75
CA LEU A 254 -14.03 -6.45 5.70
C LEU A 254 -14.03 -5.54 4.47
N ILE A 255 -15.04 -5.69 3.63
CA ILE A 255 -15.26 -4.86 2.44
C ILE A 255 -16.57 -4.14 2.62
N GLN A 256 -16.57 -2.82 2.62
CA GLN A 256 -17.78 -2.03 2.86
C GLN A 256 -17.85 -0.81 1.93
N ASN A 257 -19.02 -0.58 1.31
CA ASN A 257 -19.28 0.55 0.41
C ASN A 257 -18.23 0.68 -0.71
N SER A 258 -17.71 -0.45 -1.20
CA SER A 258 -16.54 -0.49 -2.06
C SER A 258 -16.87 -1.19 -3.39
N LYS A 259 -16.01 -0.96 -4.37
CA LYS A 259 -16.12 -1.51 -5.71
C LYS A 259 -14.85 -2.31 -6.03
N ILE A 260 -15.02 -3.58 -6.40
CA ILE A 260 -13.92 -4.51 -6.61
C ILE A 260 -14.16 -5.23 -7.94
N ASP A 261 -13.15 -5.32 -8.78
CA ASP A 261 -13.29 -6.06 -10.03
C ASP A 261 -13.43 -7.56 -9.74
N ARG A 262 -12.46 -8.15 -9.08
CA ARG A 262 -12.43 -9.59 -8.76
C ARG A 262 -12.10 -9.85 -7.30
N LEU A 263 -12.67 -10.93 -6.75
CA LEU A 263 -12.40 -11.35 -5.38
C LEU A 263 -12.17 -12.86 -5.33
N ILE A 264 -10.98 -13.27 -4.93
CA ILE A 264 -10.63 -14.69 -4.76
C ILE A 264 -10.25 -14.89 -3.30
N ALA A 265 -10.83 -15.89 -2.66
CA ALA A 265 -10.51 -16.26 -1.29
C ALA A 265 -10.34 -17.78 -1.16
N CYS A 266 -9.22 -18.22 -0.62
CA CYS A 266 -8.88 -19.62 -0.43
C CYS A 266 -8.40 -19.93 0.99
N ASP A 267 -8.01 -21.17 1.22
CA ASP A 267 -7.59 -21.70 2.53
C ASP A 267 -8.64 -21.47 3.64
N ASN A 268 -8.29 -20.74 4.68
CA ASN A 268 -9.16 -20.39 5.79
C ASN A 268 -9.58 -18.92 5.80
N ALA A 269 -9.46 -18.23 4.66
CA ALA A 269 -9.78 -16.81 4.55
C ALA A 269 -11.22 -16.50 4.94
N LYS A 270 -11.43 -15.39 5.65
CA LYS A 270 -12.75 -14.93 6.10
C LYS A 270 -13.05 -13.57 5.53
N VAL A 271 -14.17 -13.47 4.81
CA VAL A 271 -14.57 -12.23 4.13
C VAL A 271 -15.95 -11.79 4.59
N THR A 272 -16.08 -10.54 4.95
CA THR A 272 -17.38 -9.89 5.19
C THR A 272 -17.55 -8.77 4.17
N ILE A 273 -18.64 -8.81 3.39
CA ILE A 273 -18.90 -7.86 2.31
C ILE A 273 -20.22 -7.16 2.57
N ASN A 274 -20.20 -5.83 2.66
CA ASN A 274 -21.40 -5.04 2.93
C ASN A 274 -21.53 -3.88 1.92
N ASN A 275 -22.74 -3.68 1.36
CA ASN A 275 -23.09 -2.55 0.49
C ASN A 275 -22.06 -2.33 -0.65
N SER A 276 -21.55 -3.38 -1.22
CA SER A 276 -20.42 -3.31 -2.17
C SER A 276 -20.75 -3.98 -3.49
N THR A 277 -19.91 -3.80 -4.48
CA THR A 277 -20.08 -4.39 -5.81
C THR A 277 -18.83 -5.20 -6.18
N ILE A 278 -19.02 -6.46 -6.57
CA ILE A 278 -18.02 -7.28 -7.25
C ILE A 278 -18.42 -7.33 -8.73
N ILE A 279 -17.53 -6.86 -9.62
CA ILE A 279 -17.90 -6.51 -11.00
C ILE A 279 -17.82 -7.71 -11.95
N SER A 280 -16.76 -8.52 -11.82
CA SER A 280 -16.46 -9.54 -12.84
C SER A 280 -16.58 -10.96 -12.31
N HIS A 281 -15.97 -11.25 -11.17
CA HIS A 281 -15.85 -12.60 -10.64
C HIS A 281 -15.60 -12.62 -9.13
N ALA A 282 -16.24 -13.56 -8.44
CA ALA A 282 -15.91 -13.94 -7.07
C ALA A 282 -15.70 -15.44 -6.98
N ASP A 283 -14.61 -15.88 -6.35
CA ASP A 283 -14.29 -17.31 -6.19
C ASP A 283 -13.90 -17.59 -4.73
N PHE A 284 -14.56 -18.57 -4.11
CA PHE A 284 -14.31 -19.01 -2.75
C PHE A 284 -13.91 -20.48 -2.79
N GLN A 285 -12.71 -20.80 -2.33
CA GLN A 285 -12.09 -22.12 -2.43
C GLN A 285 -11.75 -22.69 -1.05
N ASP A 286 -11.43 -23.95 -1.00
CA ASP A 286 -10.97 -24.72 0.17
C ASP A 286 -11.92 -24.60 1.38
N LYS A 287 -11.58 -23.85 2.40
CA LYS A 287 -12.36 -23.60 3.61
C LYS A 287 -12.72 -22.12 3.78
N ALA A 288 -12.57 -21.32 2.74
CA ALA A 288 -12.89 -19.92 2.78
C ALA A 288 -14.36 -19.69 3.21
N THR A 289 -14.58 -18.65 3.99
CA THR A 289 -15.93 -18.29 4.44
C THR A 289 -16.25 -16.87 4.06
N ALA A 290 -17.44 -16.64 3.50
CA ALA A 290 -17.89 -15.30 3.14
C ALA A 290 -19.30 -15.03 3.64
N ASP A 291 -19.51 -13.81 4.16
CA ASP A 291 -20.82 -13.25 4.48
C ASP A 291 -21.05 -11.98 3.68
N ALA A 292 -22.08 -11.96 2.83
CA ALA A 292 -22.41 -10.84 1.94
C ALA A 292 -23.79 -10.27 2.28
N THR A 293 -23.86 -8.94 2.51
CA THR A 293 -25.12 -8.26 2.77
C THR A 293 -25.26 -7.03 1.88
N ARG A 294 -26.36 -6.95 1.11
CA ARG A 294 -26.60 -5.88 0.13
C ARG A 294 -25.44 -5.72 -0.86
N VAL A 295 -24.99 -6.83 -1.44
CA VAL A 295 -23.89 -6.90 -2.39
C VAL A 295 -24.43 -7.14 -3.78
N ALA A 296 -23.87 -6.43 -4.77
CA ALA A 296 -24.07 -6.74 -6.16
C ALA A 296 -22.94 -7.62 -6.68
N PHE A 297 -23.28 -8.79 -7.21
CA PHE A 297 -22.37 -9.63 -7.98
C PHE A 297 -22.76 -9.50 -9.45
N SER A 298 -21.81 -9.14 -10.29
CA SER A 298 -22.01 -9.05 -11.73
C SER A 298 -21.02 -9.97 -12.44
N GLY A 299 -21.48 -10.56 -13.54
CA GLY A 299 -20.64 -11.34 -14.43
C GLY A 299 -20.12 -10.49 -15.59
N ARG A 300 -19.17 -11.03 -16.32
CA ARG A 300 -18.69 -10.56 -17.61
C ARG A 300 -18.62 -11.72 -18.59
N ASP A 301 -18.82 -11.44 -19.86
CA ASP A 301 -18.85 -12.47 -20.90
C ASP A 301 -17.53 -13.25 -21.06
N ASP A 302 -16.42 -12.69 -20.55
CA ASP A 302 -15.09 -13.33 -20.57
C ASP A 302 -14.85 -14.27 -19.38
N PHE A 303 -15.79 -14.32 -18.41
CA PHE A 303 -15.76 -15.27 -17.29
C PHE A 303 -16.90 -16.29 -17.38
N GLU A 304 -16.57 -17.56 -17.25
CA GLU A 304 -17.56 -18.64 -17.23
C GLU A 304 -18.48 -18.52 -16.00
N TYR A 305 -17.91 -18.14 -14.87
CA TYR A 305 -18.63 -17.99 -13.61
C TYR A 305 -18.47 -16.57 -13.05
N PHE A 306 -19.56 -15.92 -12.68
CA PHE A 306 -19.52 -14.67 -11.91
C PHE A 306 -19.31 -14.94 -10.41
N LEU A 307 -19.68 -16.15 -9.97
CA LEU A 307 -19.52 -16.60 -8.58
C LEU A 307 -19.26 -18.11 -8.59
N ALA A 308 -18.14 -18.52 -7.99
CA ALA A 308 -17.77 -19.94 -7.84
C ALA A 308 -17.48 -20.26 -6.36
N LEU A 309 -17.85 -21.46 -5.95
CA LEU A 309 -17.51 -22.04 -4.65
C LEU A 309 -17.00 -23.47 -4.86
N ASN A 310 -15.83 -23.76 -4.29
CA ASN A 310 -15.18 -25.07 -4.39
C ASN A 310 -14.73 -25.58 -3.03
N GLY A 311 -14.41 -26.88 -2.93
CA GLY A 311 -13.90 -27.49 -1.70
C GLY A 311 -14.95 -27.51 -0.58
N GLN A 312 -14.64 -26.92 0.54
CA GLN A 312 -15.53 -26.77 1.71
C GLN A 312 -15.92 -25.31 1.95
N ALA A 313 -15.77 -24.46 0.94
CA ALA A 313 -16.07 -23.05 1.04
C ALA A 313 -17.55 -22.79 1.41
N THR A 314 -17.80 -21.70 2.11
CA THR A 314 -19.16 -21.33 2.51
C THR A 314 -19.46 -19.86 2.18
N LEU A 315 -20.65 -19.61 1.60
CA LEU A 315 -21.15 -18.26 1.36
C LEU A 315 -22.55 -18.10 1.92
N GLY A 316 -22.71 -17.16 2.84
CA GLY A 316 -24.01 -16.62 3.27
C GLY A 316 -24.29 -15.29 2.58
N GLY A 317 -25.49 -15.11 2.01
CA GLY A 317 -25.82 -13.87 1.34
C GLY A 317 -27.25 -13.39 1.63
N ARG A 318 -27.41 -12.08 1.93
CA ARG A 318 -28.70 -11.43 2.16
C ARG A 318 -28.86 -10.18 1.30
N ASP A 319 -30.06 -9.98 0.73
CA ASP A 319 -30.41 -8.81 -0.07
C ASP A 319 -29.44 -8.60 -1.24
N LEU A 320 -29.11 -9.70 -1.93
CA LEU A 320 -28.14 -9.70 -3.02
C LEU A 320 -28.78 -9.24 -4.32
N ILE A 321 -28.02 -8.50 -5.11
CA ILE A 321 -28.29 -8.19 -6.51
C ILE A 321 -27.37 -9.04 -7.37
N ILE A 322 -27.94 -9.81 -8.30
CA ILE A 322 -27.16 -10.67 -9.19
C ILE A 322 -27.46 -10.28 -10.64
N ASN A 323 -26.42 -9.98 -11.39
CA ASN A 323 -26.45 -9.66 -12.80
C ASN A 323 -25.50 -10.62 -13.53
N PRO A 324 -25.95 -11.79 -13.98
CA PRO A 324 -25.06 -12.83 -14.52
C PRO A 324 -24.32 -12.42 -15.80
N ASN A 325 -24.95 -11.62 -16.69
CA ASN A 325 -24.38 -11.18 -17.97
C ASN A 325 -23.73 -12.30 -18.78
N GLY A 326 -24.43 -13.43 -18.92
CA GLY A 326 -23.93 -14.60 -19.63
C GLY A 326 -23.09 -15.57 -18.79
N SER A 327 -22.63 -15.19 -17.61
CA SER A 327 -21.86 -16.06 -16.70
C SER A 327 -22.79 -16.89 -15.81
N ARG A 328 -22.27 -17.95 -15.20
CA ARG A 328 -23.00 -18.89 -14.34
C ARG A 328 -22.57 -18.80 -12.86
N LEU A 329 -23.34 -19.41 -11.97
CA LEU A 329 -22.97 -19.70 -10.59
C LEU A 329 -22.49 -21.17 -10.52
N ALA A 330 -21.30 -21.41 -9.97
CA ALA A 330 -20.80 -22.75 -9.68
C ALA A 330 -20.80 -23.05 -8.18
N VAL A 331 -21.26 -24.25 -7.78
CA VAL A 331 -21.16 -24.76 -6.41
C VAL A 331 -20.70 -26.20 -6.51
N GLN A 332 -19.42 -26.45 -6.30
CA GLN A 332 -18.77 -27.73 -6.51
C GLN A 332 -18.30 -28.35 -5.19
N ASP A 333 -17.96 -29.61 -5.20
CA ASP A 333 -17.50 -30.40 -4.06
C ASP A 333 -18.44 -30.34 -2.84
N ASP A 334 -17.92 -30.10 -1.64
CA ASP A 334 -18.65 -29.96 -0.38
C ASP A 334 -19.01 -28.51 -0.03
N ALA A 335 -18.88 -27.58 -0.99
CA ALA A 335 -19.16 -26.18 -0.78
C ALA A 335 -20.63 -25.92 -0.44
N LYS A 336 -20.88 -24.93 0.41
CA LYS A 336 -22.23 -24.60 0.89
C LYS A 336 -22.59 -23.15 0.59
N ILE A 337 -23.79 -22.97 0.05
CA ILE A 337 -24.30 -21.65 -0.29
C ILE A 337 -25.70 -21.43 0.29
N LYS A 338 -25.92 -20.24 0.85
CA LYS A 338 -27.25 -19.79 1.28
C LYS A 338 -27.46 -18.35 0.84
N LEU A 339 -28.22 -18.15 -0.21
CA LEU A 339 -28.46 -16.82 -0.80
C LEU A 339 -29.91 -16.40 -0.72
N ASN A 340 -30.13 -15.12 -0.40
CA ASN A 340 -31.39 -14.41 -0.63
C ASN A 340 -31.13 -13.29 -1.65
N ILE A 341 -31.72 -13.44 -2.83
CA ILE A 341 -31.51 -12.60 -4.00
C ILE A 341 -32.75 -11.75 -4.21
N VAL A 342 -32.58 -10.44 -4.33
CA VAL A 342 -33.67 -9.47 -4.52
C VAL A 342 -33.72 -8.89 -5.95
N SER A 343 -32.83 -9.34 -6.82
CA SER A 343 -32.76 -8.90 -8.22
C SER A 343 -33.65 -9.73 -9.14
N SER A 344 -34.43 -9.10 -9.99
CA SER A 344 -35.22 -9.77 -11.04
C SER A 344 -34.37 -10.32 -12.17
N SER A 345 -33.16 -9.78 -12.40
CA SER A 345 -32.21 -10.28 -13.39
C SER A 345 -31.68 -11.69 -13.09
N ALA A 346 -31.88 -12.17 -11.85
CA ALA A 346 -31.51 -13.53 -11.45
C ALA A 346 -32.59 -14.61 -11.72
N GLN A 347 -33.73 -14.27 -12.34
CA GLN A 347 -34.81 -15.26 -12.62
C GLN A 347 -34.35 -16.36 -13.57
N ASP A 348 -33.43 -16.05 -14.48
CA ASP A 348 -32.83 -17.02 -15.44
C ASP A 348 -31.43 -17.48 -15.00
N LEU A 349 -31.13 -17.42 -13.70
CA LEU A 349 -29.85 -17.82 -13.14
C LEU A 349 -29.53 -19.27 -13.48
N GLU A 350 -28.44 -19.50 -14.18
CA GLU A 350 -27.86 -20.81 -14.41
C GLU A 350 -26.95 -21.19 -13.24
N VAL A 351 -27.21 -22.36 -12.66
CA VAL A 351 -26.42 -22.87 -11.53
C VAL A 351 -25.88 -24.25 -11.86
N GLU A 352 -24.58 -24.34 -11.87
CA GLU A 352 -23.87 -25.63 -11.93
C GLU A 352 -23.58 -26.12 -10.52
N CYS A 353 -24.12 -27.24 -10.10
CA CYS A 353 -23.94 -27.71 -8.74
C CYS A 353 -24.00 -29.25 -8.63
N ASN A 354 -23.17 -29.79 -7.73
CA ASN A 354 -23.17 -31.23 -7.36
C ASN A 354 -24.20 -31.55 -6.26
N SER A 355 -24.69 -30.54 -5.54
CA SER A 355 -25.67 -30.65 -4.45
C SER A 355 -26.76 -29.59 -4.59
N ARG A 356 -27.89 -29.75 -3.88
CA ARG A 356 -28.96 -28.73 -3.95
C ARG A 356 -28.55 -27.45 -3.21
N PRO A 357 -28.30 -26.35 -3.91
CA PRO A 357 -27.96 -25.09 -3.28
C PRO A 357 -29.20 -24.49 -2.59
N ASN A 358 -28.97 -23.76 -1.47
CA ASN A 358 -30.04 -23.04 -0.78
C ASN A 358 -30.13 -21.60 -1.31
N ILE A 359 -30.88 -21.40 -2.38
CA ILE A 359 -31.03 -20.12 -3.05
C ILE A 359 -32.50 -19.72 -3.07
N ASN A 360 -32.81 -18.51 -2.63
CA ASN A 360 -34.11 -17.86 -2.78
C ASN A 360 -33.99 -16.65 -3.67
N ILE A 361 -34.85 -16.57 -4.69
CA ILE A 361 -34.94 -15.43 -5.61
C ILE A 361 -36.31 -14.78 -5.45
N LEU A 362 -36.32 -13.49 -5.10
CA LEU A 362 -37.57 -12.73 -4.86
C LEU A 362 -38.53 -13.45 -3.88
N GLY A 363 -37.99 -14.09 -2.84
CA GLY A 363 -38.76 -14.83 -1.85
C GLY A 363 -39.17 -16.25 -2.27
N MET A 364 -38.92 -16.67 -3.50
CA MET A 364 -39.18 -18.03 -3.99
C MET A 364 -37.89 -18.87 -3.96
N ARG A 365 -38.03 -20.12 -3.60
CA ARG A 365 -36.90 -21.08 -3.63
C ARG A 365 -36.53 -21.35 -5.09
N TRP A 366 -35.24 -21.21 -5.43
CA TRP A 366 -34.73 -21.59 -6.73
C TRP A 366 -34.79 -23.13 -6.90
N GLU A 367 -35.27 -23.56 -8.04
CA GLU A 367 -35.28 -24.98 -8.44
C GLU A 367 -34.57 -25.12 -9.80
N ALA A 368 -33.72 -26.13 -9.91
CA ALA A 368 -33.08 -26.41 -11.20
C ALA A 368 -34.13 -26.62 -12.28
N LYS A 369 -34.00 -25.96 -13.43
CA LYS A 369 -34.81 -26.26 -14.61
C LYS A 369 -34.64 -27.74 -14.92
N LYS A 370 -35.73 -28.53 -14.89
CA LYS A 370 -35.68 -29.92 -15.38
C LYS A 370 -35.36 -29.83 -16.87
N ASN A 371 -34.20 -30.36 -17.27
CA ASN A 371 -33.99 -30.64 -18.69
C ASN A 371 -35.11 -31.57 -19.14
N ASN A 372 -36.08 -31.04 -19.89
CA ASN A 372 -36.98 -31.88 -20.64
C ASN A 372 -36.13 -32.43 -21.80
N ASP A 373 -35.63 -33.65 -21.61
CA ASP A 373 -35.09 -34.46 -22.69
C ASP A 373 -36.13 -34.64 -23.82
#